data_a7b16201e44a2c8e4f315682fd8072fa
#
_entry.id   a7b16201e44a2c8e4f315682fd8072fa
#
_cell.length_a   1.000
_cell.length_b   1.000
_cell.length_c   1.000
_cell.angle_alpha   90.00
_cell.angle_beta   90.00
_cell.angle_gamma   90.00
#
_symmetry.space_group_name_H-M   'P 1'
#
loop_
_entity.id
_entity.type
_entity.pdbx_description
1 polymer ?
#
loop_
_entity_poly.entity_id
_entity_poly.type
_entity_poly.pdbx_seq_one_letter_code
_entity_poly.pdbx_strand_id
1 'polypeptide(L)'
;ITQPPLTQTNGIWIKYPPGQKYSSRLSYEKEVMTEIIDQLQALNPDYYSQNFHYSVTNWQPFYWKGFTQTTRYTYVIPDINTINLEELFSEFSRAKRRNIKRAESILDVRMGLGSQEFYNHHKNSLAEQGEIISYSFDTFQRIYNASVQRGYGQTIYAVDENQEIHSALFVVWDENSAYDLISTIDPGFRE
;
A
#
# COMPACT_ATOMS: atom_id res chain seq x y z
N ILE A 1 19.05 7.90 1.19
CA ILE A 1 18.20 7.22 0.18
C ILE A 1 17.01 6.63 0.91
N THR A 2 15.82 6.98 0.50
CA THR A 2 14.56 6.50 1.07
C THR A 2 13.65 5.95 -0.03
N GLN A 3 12.64 5.23 0.40
CA GLN A 3 11.58 4.75 -0.48
C GLN A 3 10.82 5.95 -1.08
N PRO A 4 10.41 5.89 -2.36
CA PRO A 4 9.57 6.93 -2.95
C PRO A 4 8.24 7.10 -2.20
N PRO A 5 7.65 8.32 -2.19
CA PRO A 5 6.32 8.52 -1.63
C PRO A 5 5.28 7.58 -2.25
N LEU A 6 4.29 7.20 -1.47
CA LEU A 6 3.18 6.33 -1.92
C LEU A 6 3.62 4.98 -2.51
N THR A 7 4.76 4.48 -2.08
CA THR A 7 5.26 3.15 -2.41
C THR A 7 5.19 2.28 -1.16
N GLN A 8 4.31 1.30 -1.11
CA GLN A 8 4.11 0.47 0.09
C GLN A 8 5.30 -0.45 0.35
N THR A 9 5.74 -1.12 -0.69
CA THR A 9 6.91 -1.98 -0.67
C THR A 9 7.79 -1.68 -1.86
N ASN A 10 9.08 -1.84 -1.65
CA ASN A 10 10.08 -1.75 -2.70
C ASN A 10 11.10 -2.85 -2.41
N GLY A 11 12.19 -2.89 -3.10
CA GLY A 11 13.27 -3.75 -2.70
C GLY A 11 13.84 -4.58 -3.81
N ILE A 12 14.47 -5.65 -3.38
CA ILE A 12 15.23 -6.52 -4.23
C ILE A 12 14.29 -7.50 -4.91
N TRP A 13 14.29 -7.49 -6.23
CA TRP A 13 13.68 -8.53 -7.02
C TRP A 13 14.77 -9.44 -7.58
N ILE A 14 14.66 -10.75 -7.30
CA ILE A 14 15.67 -11.73 -7.71
C ILE A 14 15.06 -12.68 -8.73
N LYS A 15 15.65 -12.72 -9.92
CA LYS A 15 15.33 -13.73 -10.91
C LYS A 15 16.23 -14.95 -10.69
N TYR A 16 15.62 -16.04 -10.25
CA TYR A 16 16.36 -17.27 -9.96
C TYR A 16 16.65 -18.07 -11.23
N PRO A 17 17.87 -18.61 -11.38
CA PRO A 17 18.13 -19.62 -12.39
C PRO A 17 17.22 -20.85 -12.21
N PRO A 18 16.73 -21.46 -13.29
CA PRO A 18 15.87 -22.64 -13.20
C PRO A 18 16.60 -23.83 -12.59
N GLY A 19 15.86 -24.69 -11.89
CA GLY A 19 16.36 -25.96 -11.37
C GLY A 19 17.33 -25.87 -10.17
N GLN A 20 17.47 -24.69 -9.56
CA GLN A 20 18.32 -24.55 -8.37
C GLN A 20 17.74 -25.32 -7.17
N LYS A 21 18.63 -26.05 -6.46
CA LYS A 21 18.32 -26.58 -5.14
C LYS A 21 18.17 -25.44 -4.13
N TYR A 22 17.42 -25.65 -3.07
CA TYR A 22 17.17 -24.64 -2.03
C TYR A 22 18.46 -24.03 -1.46
N SER A 23 19.47 -24.86 -1.15
CA SER A 23 20.76 -24.37 -0.65
C SER A 23 21.51 -23.48 -1.65
N SER A 24 21.47 -23.83 -2.93
CA SER A 24 22.07 -23.02 -4.01
C SER A 24 21.32 -21.70 -4.20
N ARG A 25 20.00 -21.73 -4.06
CA ARG A 25 19.18 -20.54 -4.09
C ARG A 25 19.52 -19.57 -2.96
N LEU A 26 19.68 -20.06 -1.72
CA LEU A 26 20.09 -19.24 -0.59
C LEU A 26 21.48 -18.62 -0.78
N SER A 27 22.43 -19.37 -1.34
CA SER A 27 23.76 -18.84 -1.66
C SER A 27 23.68 -17.74 -2.70
N TYR A 28 22.91 -17.94 -3.76
CA TYR A 28 22.68 -16.95 -4.81
C TYR A 28 22.01 -15.67 -4.28
N GLU A 29 20.99 -15.80 -3.42
CA GLU A 29 20.38 -14.65 -2.74
C GLU A 29 21.40 -13.83 -1.97
N LYS A 30 22.28 -14.50 -1.21
CA LYS A 30 23.33 -13.84 -0.43
C LYS A 30 24.34 -13.10 -1.32
N GLU A 31 24.75 -13.69 -2.42
CA GLU A 31 25.66 -13.06 -3.39
C GLU A 31 25.03 -11.80 -3.99
N VAL A 32 23.80 -11.91 -4.52
CA VAL A 32 23.07 -10.78 -5.12
C VAL A 32 22.85 -9.66 -4.11
N MET A 33 22.40 -9.99 -2.91
CA MET A 33 22.15 -9.00 -1.86
C MET A 33 23.45 -8.32 -1.40
N THR A 34 24.54 -9.08 -1.27
CA THR A 34 25.84 -8.52 -0.88
C THR A 34 26.33 -7.52 -1.92
N GLU A 35 26.25 -7.88 -3.20
CA GLU A 35 26.62 -6.97 -4.29
C GLU A 35 25.80 -5.68 -4.30
N ILE A 36 24.47 -5.79 -4.12
CA ILE A 36 23.58 -4.62 -4.02
C ILE A 36 23.97 -3.74 -2.82
N ILE A 37 24.27 -4.34 -1.66
CA ILE A 37 24.68 -3.59 -0.46
C ILE A 37 26.02 -2.88 -0.70
N ASP A 38 26.99 -3.54 -1.30
CA ASP A 38 28.29 -2.95 -1.58
C ASP A 38 28.15 -1.74 -2.54
N GLN A 39 27.28 -1.84 -3.55
CA GLN A 39 26.95 -0.71 -4.42
C GLN A 39 26.21 0.41 -3.69
N LEU A 40 25.27 0.09 -2.80
CA LEU A 40 24.58 1.08 -1.96
C LEU A 40 25.57 1.81 -1.05
N GLN A 41 26.49 1.09 -0.43
CA GLN A 41 27.52 1.70 0.44
C GLN A 41 28.51 2.56 -0.36
N ALA A 42 28.84 2.18 -1.60
CA ALA A 42 29.67 2.98 -2.49
C ALA A 42 29.04 4.33 -2.87
N LEU A 43 27.71 4.44 -2.84
CA LEU A 43 27.01 5.72 -2.99
C LEU A 43 27.14 6.64 -1.78
N ASN A 44 27.70 6.14 -0.68
CA ASN A 44 27.93 6.85 0.58
C ASN A 44 26.71 7.66 1.06
N PRO A 45 25.51 7.07 1.20
CA PRO A 45 24.33 7.78 1.63
C PRO A 45 24.40 8.07 3.14
N ASP A 46 24.02 9.29 3.57
CA ASP A 46 23.89 9.62 5.00
C ASP A 46 22.81 8.75 5.68
N TYR A 47 21.82 8.34 4.93
CA TYR A 47 20.71 7.53 5.43
C TYR A 47 20.14 6.64 4.32
N TYR A 48 19.80 5.41 4.68
CA TYR A 48 19.09 4.45 3.83
C TYR A 48 17.95 3.81 4.60
N SER A 49 16.75 3.81 4.01
CA SER A 49 15.57 3.15 4.56
C SER A 49 14.70 2.61 3.43
N GLN A 50 14.23 1.39 3.58
CA GLN A 50 13.39 0.73 2.59
C GLN A 50 12.48 -0.32 3.21
N ASN A 51 11.24 -0.41 2.73
CA ASN A 51 10.31 -1.47 3.08
C ASN A 51 10.40 -2.58 2.04
N PHE A 52 10.90 -3.74 2.39
CA PHE A 52 10.91 -4.88 1.49
C PHE A 52 9.53 -5.50 1.35
N HIS A 53 9.25 -6.02 0.17
CA HIS A 53 8.09 -6.86 -0.06
C HIS A 53 8.17 -8.11 0.83
N TYR A 54 7.03 -8.62 1.30
CA TYR A 54 6.96 -9.77 2.20
C TYR A 54 7.58 -11.06 1.64
N SER A 55 7.79 -11.15 0.33
CA SER A 55 8.51 -12.27 -0.30
C SER A 55 10.02 -12.27 -0.02
N VAL A 56 10.59 -11.13 0.43
CA VAL A 56 12.00 -11.04 0.82
C VAL A 56 12.13 -11.46 2.27
N THR A 57 12.30 -12.76 2.50
CA THR A 57 12.37 -13.34 3.85
C THR A 57 13.80 -13.43 4.39
N ASN A 58 14.81 -13.37 3.52
CA ASN A 58 16.22 -13.45 3.90
C ASN A 58 16.87 -12.06 3.81
N TRP A 59 17.08 -11.42 4.95
CA TRP A 59 17.78 -10.15 5.04
C TRP A 59 19.18 -10.26 5.67
N GLN A 60 19.66 -11.48 5.90
CA GLN A 60 20.90 -11.77 6.60
C GLN A 60 22.14 -11.03 6.05
N PRO A 61 22.32 -10.82 4.73
CA PRO A 61 23.41 -10.00 4.20
C PRO A 61 23.38 -8.55 4.67
N PHE A 62 22.20 -7.95 4.81
CA PHE A 62 22.05 -6.61 5.37
C PHE A 62 22.46 -6.56 6.84
N TYR A 63 22.06 -7.56 7.64
CA TYR A 63 22.46 -7.65 9.04
C TYR A 63 24.01 -7.73 9.18
N TRP A 64 24.67 -8.54 8.37
CA TRP A 64 26.14 -8.66 8.41
C TRP A 64 26.86 -7.37 8.03
N LYS A 65 26.25 -6.49 7.28
CA LYS A 65 26.78 -5.18 6.87
C LYS A 65 26.32 -4.03 7.80
N GLY A 66 25.74 -4.37 8.96
CA GLY A 66 25.39 -3.41 10.01
C GLY A 66 24.05 -2.70 9.84
N PHE A 67 23.20 -3.14 8.94
CA PHE A 67 21.84 -2.61 8.83
C PHE A 67 20.96 -3.10 9.98
N THR A 68 19.95 -2.33 10.33
CA THR A 68 18.92 -2.68 11.32
C THR A 68 17.59 -2.95 10.64
N GLN A 69 16.73 -3.75 11.26
CA GLN A 69 15.40 -4.09 10.77
C GLN A 69 14.34 -3.78 11.82
N THR A 70 13.18 -3.31 11.33
CA THR A 70 11.92 -3.32 12.08
C THR A 70 10.88 -4.10 11.30
N THR A 71 9.92 -4.71 12.01
CA THR A 71 8.84 -5.47 11.37
C THR A 71 7.61 -4.59 11.20
N ARG A 72 7.04 -4.59 10.01
CA ARG A 72 5.72 -4.02 9.72
C ARG A 72 4.76 -5.15 9.38
N TYR A 73 3.50 -4.98 9.75
CA TYR A 73 2.43 -5.92 9.45
C TYR A 73 1.46 -5.31 8.45
N THR A 74 0.90 -6.15 7.60
CA THR A 74 -0.20 -5.77 6.70
C THR A 74 -1.23 -6.88 6.67
N TYR A 75 -2.43 -6.55 6.25
CA TYR A 75 -3.47 -7.54 5.99
C TYR A 75 -3.43 -7.94 4.52
N VAL A 76 -3.55 -9.23 4.26
CA VAL A 76 -3.60 -9.78 2.92
C VAL A 76 -4.88 -10.59 2.78
N ILE A 77 -5.64 -10.32 1.73
CA ILE A 77 -6.77 -11.15 1.30
C ILE A 77 -6.23 -11.99 0.13
N PRO A 78 -5.93 -13.28 0.35
CA PRO A 78 -5.41 -14.12 -0.72
C PRO A 78 -6.50 -14.45 -1.74
N ASP A 79 -6.08 -14.78 -2.97
CA ASP A 79 -6.93 -15.34 -4.02
C ASP A 79 -8.22 -14.55 -4.32
N ILE A 80 -8.12 -13.21 -4.32
CA ILE A 80 -9.26 -12.29 -4.44
C ILE A 80 -10.16 -12.60 -5.66
N ASN A 81 -9.61 -13.21 -6.71
CA ASN A 81 -10.36 -13.57 -7.92
C ASN A 81 -11.29 -14.77 -7.72
N THR A 82 -11.11 -15.55 -6.66
CA THR A 82 -11.89 -16.76 -6.35
C THR A 82 -12.74 -16.61 -5.09
N ILE A 83 -12.60 -15.49 -4.38
CA ILE A 83 -13.30 -15.22 -3.14
C ILE A 83 -14.80 -15.07 -3.40
N ASN A 84 -15.60 -15.81 -2.61
CA ASN A 84 -17.01 -15.55 -2.46
C ASN A 84 -17.21 -14.38 -1.48
N LEU A 85 -17.76 -13.27 -1.95
CA LEU A 85 -17.94 -12.06 -1.14
C LEU A 85 -18.88 -12.28 0.06
N GLU A 86 -19.89 -13.16 -0.06
CA GLU A 86 -20.80 -13.47 1.04
C GLU A 86 -20.08 -14.28 2.14
N GLU A 87 -19.22 -15.22 1.76
CA GLU A 87 -18.38 -15.96 2.68
C GLU A 87 -17.41 -15.03 3.39
N LEU A 88 -16.68 -14.19 2.65
CA LEU A 88 -15.78 -13.18 3.22
C LEU A 88 -16.51 -12.25 4.21
N PHE A 89 -17.70 -11.77 3.84
CA PHE A 89 -18.51 -10.94 4.72
C PHE A 89 -18.92 -11.69 5.99
N SER A 90 -19.23 -12.99 5.89
CA SER A 90 -19.61 -13.81 7.04
C SER A 90 -18.49 -13.98 8.08
N GLU A 91 -17.23 -13.96 7.62
CA GLU A 91 -16.04 -14.06 8.47
C GLU A 91 -15.75 -12.79 9.28
N PHE A 92 -16.30 -11.64 8.88
CA PHE A 92 -16.12 -10.41 9.65
C PHE A 92 -16.79 -10.53 11.02
N SER A 93 -16.20 -9.87 12.00
CA SER A 93 -16.81 -9.77 13.35
C SER A 93 -18.25 -9.22 13.27
N ARG A 94 -19.09 -9.60 14.21
CA ARG A 94 -20.47 -9.10 14.29
C ARG A 94 -20.55 -7.58 14.28
N ALA A 95 -19.64 -6.92 15.01
CA ALA A 95 -19.57 -5.46 15.04
C ALA A 95 -19.27 -4.86 13.65
N LYS A 96 -18.28 -5.43 12.94
CA LYS A 96 -17.91 -4.99 11.58
C LYS A 96 -19.09 -5.13 10.61
N ARG A 97 -19.75 -6.31 10.61
CA ARG A 97 -20.92 -6.53 9.74
C ARG A 97 -22.06 -5.55 10.01
N ARG A 98 -22.31 -5.25 11.29
CA ARG A 98 -23.33 -4.28 11.69
C ARG A 98 -22.98 -2.88 11.18
N ASN A 99 -21.73 -2.46 11.33
CA ASN A 99 -21.28 -1.15 10.87
C ASN A 99 -21.37 -1.01 9.33
N ILE A 100 -20.99 -2.06 8.58
CA ILE A 100 -21.13 -2.08 7.13
C ILE A 100 -22.60 -1.91 6.75
N LYS A 101 -23.53 -2.70 7.33
CA LYS A 101 -24.97 -2.59 7.04
C LYS A 101 -25.55 -1.24 7.40
N ARG A 102 -25.08 -0.61 8.49
CA ARG A 102 -25.48 0.75 8.85
C ARG A 102 -25.00 1.75 7.81
N ALA A 103 -23.72 1.66 7.41
CA ALA A 103 -23.16 2.52 6.38
C ALA A 103 -23.93 2.39 5.04
N GLU A 104 -24.20 1.17 4.58
CA GLU A 104 -24.98 0.91 3.36
C GLU A 104 -26.40 1.53 3.39
N SER A 105 -26.97 1.75 4.56
CA SER A 105 -28.31 2.34 4.68
C SER A 105 -28.33 3.88 4.62
N ILE A 106 -27.18 4.53 4.74
CA ILE A 106 -27.09 6.00 4.82
C ILE A 106 -26.08 6.60 3.83
N LEU A 107 -25.24 5.80 3.22
CA LEU A 107 -24.20 6.24 2.30
C LEU A 107 -24.37 5.60 0.93
N ASP A 108 -24.11 6.40 -0.10
CA ASP A 108 -23.99 5.96 -1.49
C ASP A 108 -22.51 5.78 -1.85
N VAL A 109 -22.15 4.61 -2.36
CA VAL A 109 -20.76 4.30 -2.74
C VAL A 109 -20.58 4.57 -4.22
N ARG A 110 -19.62 5.41 -4.55
CA ARG A 110 -19.32 5.86 -5.90
C ARG A 110 -17.87 5.62 -6.28
N MET A 111 -17.58 5.70 -7.57
CA MET A 111 -16.25 5.59 -8.15
C MET A 111 -15.90 6.84 -8.94
N GLY A 112 -14.60 7.11 -9.08
CA GLY A 112 -14.12 8.16 -9.97
C GLY A 112 -14.02 9.55 -9.33
N LEU A 113 -13.78 9.62 -8.01
CA LEU A 113 -13.45 10.90 -7.37
C LEU A 113 -12.17 11.48 -7.99
N GLY A 114 -12.22 12.74 -8.40
CA GLY A 114 -11.10 13.40 -9.06
C GLY A 114 -9.88 13.58 -8.14
N SER A 115 -8.68 13.63 -8.73
CA SER A 115 -7.41 13.71 -7.96
C SER A 115 -7.36 14.90 -7.01
N GLN A 116 -7.86 16.08 -7.42
CA GLN A 116 -7.84 17.26 -6.58
C GLN A 116 -8.78 17.13 -5.37
N GLU A 117 -9.96 16.61 -5.59
CA GLU A 117 -10.97 16.44 -4.56
C GLU A 117 -10.55 15.37 -3.56
N PHE A 118 -10.04 14.23 -4.05
CA PHE A 118 -9.46 13.19 -3.20
C PHE A 118 -8.31 13.72 -2.33
N TYR A 119 -7.37 14.44 -2.95
CA TYR A 119 -6.22 14.99 -2.22
C TYR A 119 -6.64 15.99 -1.14
N ASN A 120 -7.60 16.85 -1.45
CA ASN A 120 -8.13 17.82 -0.48
C ASN A 120 -8.81 17.12 0.69
N HIS A 121 -9.67 16.14 0.42
CA HIS A 121 -10.33 15.34 1.46
C HIS A 121 -9.29 14.65 2.36
N HIS A 122 -8.27 14.00 1.78
CA HIS A 122 -7.21 13.35 2.54
C HIS A 122 -6.39 14.34 3.38
N LYS A 123 -6.03 15.48 2.80
CA LYS A 123 -5.29 16.54 3.50
C LYS A 123 -6.09 17.08 4.69
N ASN A 124 -7.38 17.34 4.52
CA ASN A 124 -8.24 17.81 5.59
C ASN A 124 -8.40 16.77 6.70
N SER A 125 -8.66 15.53 6.32
CA SER A 125 -8.77 14.41 7.26
C SER A 125 -7.51 14.22 8.11
N LEU A 126 -6.32 14.37 7.54
CA LEU A 126 -5.05 14.33 8.28
C LEU A 126 -4.91 15.55 9.20
N ALA A 127 -5.22 16.75 8.70
CA ALA A 127 -5.10 17.98 9.48
C ALA A 127 -5.98 17.96 10.75
N GLU A 128 -7.19 17.43 10.67
CA GLU A 128 -8.07 17.25 11.83
C GLU A 128 -7.55 16.22 12.84
N GLN A 129 -6.68 15.33 12.42
CA GLN A 129 -5.99 14.38 13.28
C GLN A 129 -4.66 14.93 13.82
N GLY A 130 -4.30 16.18 13.50
CA GLY A 130 -3.02 16.80 13.85
C GLY A 130 -1.85 16.32 13.01
N GLU A 131 -2.14 15.64 11.89
CA GLU A 131 -1.13 15.09 10.98
C GLU A 131 -0.96 15.99 9.74
N ILE A 132 0.19 15.86 9.10
CA ILE A 132 0.51 16.59 7.86
C ILE A 132 0.73 15.60 6.74
N ILE A 133 0.10 15.87 5.60
CA ILE A 133 0.32 15.06 4.40
C ILE A 133 1.80 15.15 3.97
N SER A 134 2.45 14.00 3.79
CA SER A 134 3.90 13.88 3.58
C SER A 134 4.34 14.01 2.12
N TYR A 135 3.41 14.24 1.20
CA TYR A 135 3.68 14.37 -0.24
C TYR A 135 2.88 15.50 -0.87
N SER A 136 3.40 16.06 -1.97
CA SER A 136 2.75 17.17 -2.68
C SER A 136 1.58 16.68 -3.54
N PHE A 137 0.66 17.61 -3.85
CA PHE A 137 -0.42 17.35 -4.81
C PHE A 137 0.13 16.94 -6.20
N ASP A 138 1.20 17.57 -6.68
CA ASP A 138 1.83 17.22 -7.96
C ASP A 138 2.30 15.76 -7.98
N THR A 139 2.94 15.29 -6.91
CA THR A 139 3.35 13.89 -6.78
C THR A 139 2.15 12.95 -6.81
N PHE A 140 1.12 13.25 -6.02
CA PHE A 140 -0.12 12.46 -6.00
C PHE A 140 -0.80 12.44 -7.37
N GLN A 141 -0.97 13.61 -7.99
CA GLN A 141 -1.65 13.75 -9.28
C GLN A 141 -0.95 12.94 -10.40
N ARG A 142 0.39 12.92 -10.40
CA ARG A 142 1.14 12.11 -11.38
C ARG A 142 0.86 10.62 -11.19
N ILE A 143 0.85 10.13 -9.96
CA ILE A 143 0.56 8.72 -9.64
C ILE A 143 -0.88 8.40 -10.00
N TYR A 144 -1.83 9.25 -9.58
CA TYR A 144 -3.24 9.11 -9.89
C TYR A 144 -3.47 9.03 -11.41
N ASN A 145 -2.99 10.02 -12.16
CA ASN A 145 -3.17 10.05 -13.61
C ASN A 145 -2.51 8.85 -14.30
N ALA A 146 -1.31 8.47 -13.88
CA ALA A 146 -0.60 7.34 -14.48
C ALA A 146 -1.32 6.00 -14.25
N SER A 147 -1.89 5.78 -13.06
CA SER A 147 -2.62 4.55 -12.75
C SER A 147 -4.00 4.51 -13.39
N VAL A 148 -4.76 5.61 -13.31
CA VAL A 148 -6.12 5.67 -13.89
C VAL A 148 -6.09 5.58 -15.43
N GLN A 149 -5.19 6.32 -16.09
CA GLN A 149 -5.06 6.28 -17.56
C GLN A 149 -4.64 4.91 -18.09
N ARG A 150 -3.89 4.16 -17.30
CA ARG A 150 -3.46 2.79 -17.66
C ARG A 150 -4.46 1.71 -17.25
N GLY A 151 -5.56 2.07 -16.57
CA GLY A 151 -6.54 1.11 -16.06
C GLY A 151 -6.08 0.32 -14.84
N TYR A 152 -5.09 0.81 -14.10
CA TYR A 152 -4.52 0.18 -12.90
C TYR A 152 -4.75 1.00 -11.62
N GLY A 153 -5.71 1.91 -11.63
CA GLY A 153 -6.05 2.70 -10.45
C GLY A 153 -7.48 3.18 -10.47
N GLN A 154 -8.11 3.22 -9.30
CA GLN A 154 -9.49 3.66 -9.13
C GLN A 154 -9.68 4.29 -7.76
N THR A 155 -10.40 5.40 -7.70
CA THR A 155 -10.92 5.94 -6.45
C THR A 155 -12.33 5.43 -6.18
N ILE A 156 -12.60 5.07 -4.95
CA ILE A 156 -13.90 4.66 -4.43
C ILE A 156 -14.20 5.58 -3.26
N TYR A 157 -15.41 6.12 -3.17
CA TYR A 157 -15.76 7.03 -2.10
C TYR A 157 -17.21 6.88 -1.68
N ALA A 158 -17.51 7.22 -0.45
CA ALA A 158 -18.84 7.14 0.13
C ALA A 158 -19.36 8.53 0.46
N VAL A 159 -20.56 8.85 0.02
CA VAL A 159 -21.23 10.13 0.24
C VAL A 159 -22.59 9.93 0.91
N ASP A 160 -23.02 10.93 1.68
CA ASP A 160 -24.36 10.99 2.25
C ASP A 160 -25.36 11.65 1.30
N GLU A 161 -26.58 11.88 1.79
CA GLU A 161 -27.66 12.57 1.07
C GLU A 161 -27.33 14.03 0.72
N ASN A 162 -26.46 14.70 1.47
CA ASN A 162 -25.99 16.06 1.24
C ASN A 162 -24.80 16.11 0.27
N GLN A 163 -24.37 14.99 -0.26
CA GLN A 163 -23.18 14.84 -1.13
C GLN A 163 -21.86 15.11 -0.40
N GLU A 164 -21.84 15.03 0.92
CA GLU A 164 -20.61 15.14 1.71
C GLU A 164 -19.83 13.81 1.69
N ILE A 165 -18.53 13.89 1.49
CA ILE A 165 -17.66 12.71 1.41
C ILE A 165 -17.27 12.26 2.82
N HIS A 166 -17.76 11.12 3.25
CA HIS A 166 -17.43 10.51 4.54
C HIS A 166 -16.11 9.74 4.53
N SER A 167 -15.84 9.09 3.42
CA SER A 167 -14.60 8.33 3.25
C SER A 167 -14.24 8.19 1.78
N ALA A 168 -12.97 8.03 1.51
CA ALA A 168 -12.48 7.70 0.17
C ALA A 168 -11.29 6.77 0.22
N LEU A 169 -11.15 5.98 -0.84
CA LEU A 169 -10.12 4.97 -1.01
C LEU A 169 -9.52 5.12 -2.41
N PHE A 170 -8.21 5.14 -2.51
CA PHE A 170 -7.49 5.03 -3.77
C PHE A 170 -6.81 3.69 -3.85
N VAL A 171 -7.34 2.83 -4.70
CA VAL A 171 -6.82 1.49 -4.97
C VAL A 171 -5.99 1.51 -6.24
N VAL A 172 -4.85 0.87 -6.21
CA VAL A 172 -4.01 0.59 -7.38
C VAL A 172 -3.75 -0.91 -7.45
N TRP A 173 -3.59 -1.43 -8.67
CA TRP A 173 -3.36 -2.86 -8.88
C TRP A 173 -2.43 -3.13 -10.04
N ASP A 174 -1.92 -4.35 -10.10
CA ASP A 174 -1.26 -4.95 -11.23
C ASP A 174 -1.88 -6.32 -11.55
N GLU A 175 -1.21 -7.13 -12.35
CA GLU A 175 -1.69 -8.48 -12.73
C GLU A 175 -1.75 -9.46 -11.55
N ASN A 176 -1.07 -9.17 -10.44
CA ASN A 176 -0.90 -10.10 -9.33
C ASN A 176 -1.55 -9.62 -8.03
N SER A 177 -1.65 -8.31 -7.82
CA SER A 177 -2.03 -7.75 -6.53
C SER A 177 -2.76 -6.43 -6.67
N ALA A 178 -3.68 -6.16 -5.73
CA ALA A 178 -4.31 -4.85 -5.54
C ALA A 178 -3.91 -4.29 -4.17
N TYR A 179 -3.71 -2.99 -4.11
CA TYR A 179 -3.26 -2.29 -2.91
C TYR A 179 -4.23 -1.16 -2.56
N ASP A 180 -4.68 -1.12 -1.31
CA ASP A 180 -5.17 0.10 -0.69
C ASP A 180 -3.98 1.05 -0.54
N LEU A 181 -3.82 1.95 -1.50
CA LEU A 181 -2.68 2.87 -1.52
C LEU A 181 -2.88 4.02 -0.54
N ILE A 182 -4.07 4.58 -0.51
CA ILE A 182 -4.47 5.65 0.40
C ILE A 182 -5.93 5.44 0.78
N SER A 183 -6.19 5.35 2.08
CA SER A 183 -7.54 5.46 2.63
C SER A 183 -7.68 6.72 3.47
N THR A 184 -8.82 7.34 3.40
CA THR A 184 -9.15 8.55 4.14
C THR A 184 -10.57 8.48 4.67
N ILE A 185 -10.77 8.98 5.85
CA ILE A 185 -12.07 9.06 6.51
C ILE A 185 -12.18 10.42 7.18
N ASP A 186 -13.32 11.08 7.01
CA ASP A 186 -13.62 12.30 7.74
C ASP A 186 -13.82 11.97 9.22
N PRO A 187 -13.02 12.56 10.12
CA PRO A 187 -13.16 12.32 11.56
C PRO A 187 -14.51 12.68 12.15
N GLY A 188 -15.23 13.65 11.56
CA GLY A 188 -16.58 14.04 11.96
C GLY A 188 -17.63 12.93 11.83
N PHE A 189 -17.34 11.92 10.99
CA PHE A 189 -18.25 10.80 10.71
C PHE A 189 -17.80 9.46 11.30
N ARG A 190 -16.91 9.48 12.27
CA ARG A 190 -16.36 8.23 12.89
C ARG A 190 -17.28 7.52 13.89
N GLU A 191 -18.50 8.01 14.15
CA GLU A 191 -19.44 7.41 15.09
C GLU A 191 -20.20 6.18 14.57
#